data_5c35e1d24c2d64d95604ff679913fb90
#
_entry.id   5c35e1d24c2d64d95604ff679913fb90
#
_cell.length_a   1.000
_cell.length_b   1.000
_cell.length_c   1.000
_cell.angle_alpha   90.00
_cell.angle_beta   90.00
_cell.angle_gamma   90.00
#
_symmetry.space_group_name_H-M   'P 1'
#
loop_
_entity.id
_entity.type
_entity.pdbx_description
1 polymer ?
#
loop_
_entity_poly.entity_id
_entity_poly.type
_entity_poly.pdbx_seq_one_letter_code
_entity_poly.pdbx_strand_id
1 'polypeptide(L)'
;ATTAVHAEKLTQYVNPYVGTGGHGHVFLGANVPFGYIQLGPTEKTRGWDWCSGYHYSDNVLIGFGHTHLSGTGIGDLGDIALLPVSTAAQDSVIFAHSDETVRPGYYGLKLNNPNVKVELTATQRVGMHRYTFANAKKALMKLDLLQGIGWDTMKVCGMRQVSPTLITGYRKSTGWAKNQQVYFAAEFSTPVKMVQGNDTIAVLELADATRPVLVKVGLSAVNEGNAMLNMQAEVPGWDFDAVAKAADEAWNTELGKIKIETSNANDRAIFYTAMYHSMTAPSVFSDVNGEYRGADYKIHRGNFTNYTTFSLWDTYRANMPLMSLIHADKAADMAQTFIHIYKQQGKLPIW
;
A
#
# COMPACT_ATOMS: atom_id res chain seq x y z
N ALA A 1 -38.71 -9.72 20.21
CA ALA A 1 -37.26 -9.65 20.07
C ALA A 1 -36.96 -9.62 18.57
N THR A 2 -36.67 -8.45 18.04
CA THR A 2 -36.15 -8.27 16.65
C THR A 2 -34.69 -8.72 16.66
N THR A 3 -34.40 -9.90 16.15
CA THR A 3 -33.07 -10.33 15.83
C THR A 3 -32.53 -9.34 14.80
N ALA A 4 -31.56 -8.54 15.20
CA ALA A 4 -30.81 -7.73 14.26
C ALA A 4 -30.13 -8.68 13.25
N VAL A 5 -30.62 -8.72 12.03
CA VAL A 5 -29.94 -9.41 10.93
C VAL A 5 -28.64 -8.63 10.73
N HIS A 6 -27.52 -9.12 11.28
CA HIS A 6 -26.22 -8.58 10.94
C HIS A 6 -26.05 -8.72 9.44
N ALA A 7 -25.86 -7.59 8.74
CA ALA A 7 -25.58 -7.60 7.32
C ALA A 7 -24.34 -8.50 7.07
N GLU A 8 -24.47 -9.40 6.11
CA GLU A 8 -23.42 -10.36 5.76
C GLU A 8 -22.13 -9.62 5.38
N LYS A 9 -21.01 -10.01 5.97
CA LYS A 9 -19.70 -9.46 5.62
C LYS A 9 -19.16 -10.11 4.35
N LEU A 10 -19.20 -9.40 3.24
CA LEU A 10 -18.76 -9.91 1.94
C LEU A 10 -17.23 -10.06 1.83
N THR A 11 -16.48 -9.29 2.62
CA THR A 11 -15.02 -9.39 2.72
C THR A 11 -14.55 -10.80 3.13
N GLN A 12 -15.36 -11.58 3.82
CA GLN A 12 -15.05 -12.97 4.19
C GLN A 12 -14.91 -13.92 2.99
N TYR A 13 -15.48 -13.57 1.83
CA TYR A 13 -15.43 -14.39 0.62
C TYR A 13 -14.23 -14.06 -0.27
N VAL A 14 -13.53 -12.96 -0.01
CA VAL A 14 -12.34 -12.57 -0.76
C VAL A 14 -11.16 -13.44 -0.35
N ASN A 15 -10.51 -14.05 -1.31
CA ASN A 15 -9.23 -14.74 -1.13
C ASN A 15 -8.10 -13.91 -1.76
N PRO A 16 -7.36 -13.10 -0.98
CA PRO A 16 -6.31 -12.23 -1.53
C PRO A 16 -5.11 -12.99 -2.12
N TYR A 17 -4.96 -14.29 -1.82
CA TYR A 17 -3.88 -15.10 -2.39
C TYR A 17 -4.11 -15.48 -3.86
N VAL A 18 -5.33 -15.36 -4.38
CA VAL A 18 -5.61 -15.65 -5.80
C VAL A 18 -4.79 -14.73 -6.68
N GLY A 19 -3.99 -15.30 -7.57
CA GLY A 19 -3.12 -14.57 -8.49
C GLY A 19 -1.75 -14.17 -7.93
N THR A 20 -1.39 -14.56 -6.70
CA THR A 20 -0.06 -14.27 -6.13
C THR A 20 1.02 -15.28 -6.51
N GLY A 21 0.66 -16.37 -7.18
CA GLY A 21 1.59 -17.38 -7.69
C GLY A 21 1.58 -17.47 -9.22
N GLY A 22 2.51 -18.21 -9.79
CA GLY A 22 2.67 -18.34 -11.23
C GLY A 22 2.87 -16.99 -11.92
N HIS A 23 2.13 -16.72 -12.97
CA HIS A 23 2.17 -15.45 -13.72
C HIS A 23 1.01 -14.50 -13.35
N GLY A 24 0.49 -14.58 -12.13
CA GLY A 24 -0.68 -13.79 -11.73
C GLY A 24 -0.37 -12.32 -11.44
N HIS A 25 0.80 -12.01 -10.89
CA HIS A 25 1.31 -10.66 -10.62
C HIS A 25 0.38 -9.80 -9.75
N VAL A 26 -0.34 -10.42 -8.82
CA VAL A 26 -1.29 -9.74 -7.94
C VAL A 26 -0.63 -9.30 -6.65
N PHE A 27 -0.89 -8.06 -6.25
CA PHE A 27 -0.48 -7.50 -4.96
C PHE A 27 -1.12 -8.26 -3.80
N LEU A 28 -0.33 -8.50 -2.75
CA LEU A 28 -0.80 -9.02 -1.47
C LEU A 28 -0.47 -8.04 -0.34
N GLY A 29 -1.47 -7.61 0.41
CA GLY A 29 -1.23 -6.69 1.53
C GLY A 29 -2.49 -5.98 1.98
N ALA A 30 -2.29 -4.87 2.70
CA ALA A 30 -3.32 -4.00 3.21
C ALA A 30 -3.51 -2.79 2.30
N ASN A 31 -4.73 -2.59 1.82
CA ASN A 31 -5.15 -1.43 1.04
C ASN A 31 -6.65 -1.18 1.25
N VAL A 32 -7.13 -0.06 0.75
CA VAL A 32 -8.56 0.24 0.64
C VAL A 32 -8.93 0.37 -0.84
N PRO A 33 -10.22 0.31 -1.20
CA PRO A 33 -10.65 0.48 -2.59
C PRO A 33 -10.06 1.74 -3.22
N PHE A 34 -9.38 1.57 -4.35
CA PHE A 34 -8.71 2.66 -5.10
C PHE A 34 -7.66 3.44 -4.30
N GLY A 35 -7.15 2.92 -3.18
CA GLY A 35 -6.18 3.62 -2.34
C GLY A 35 -4.82 3.81 -3.01
N TYR A 36 -4.15 4.92 -2.70
CA TYR A 36 -2.75 5.14 -3.09
C TYR A 36 -1.82 4.18 -2.35
N ILE A 37 -2.12 3.90 -1.07
CA ILE A 37 -1.37 2.94 -0.27
C ILE A 37 -1.69 1.50 -0.72
N GLN A 38 -0.62 0.80 -1.03
CA GLN A 38 -0.58 -0.64 -1.28
C GLN A 38 0.49 -1.22 -0.34
N LEU A 39 0.14 -1.35 0.94
CA LEU A 39 1.08 -1.71 2.01
C LEU A 39 1.15 -3.22 2.17
N GLY A 40 2.31 -3.81 1.86
CA GLY A 40 2.45 -5.24 1.95
C GLY A 40 3.89 -5.72 1.95
N PRO A 41 4.08 -7.04 2.08
CA PRO A 41 5.40 -7.64 2.00
C PRO A 41 6.02 -7.41 0.63
N THR A 42 7.27 -7.01 0.64
CA THR A 42 8.13 -6.94 -0.55
C THR A 42 9.20 -8.00 -0.40
N GLU A 43 9.22 -8.94 -1.33
CA GLU A 43 10.20 -10.00 -1.39
C GLU A 43 11.36 -9.62 -2.30
N LYS A 44 12.48 -10.31 -2.16
CA LYS A 44 13.62 -10.13 -3.05
C LYS A 44 13.26 -10.56 -4.46
N THR A 45 13.29 -9.64 -5.43
CA THR A 45 13.02 -9.94 -6.83
C THR A 45 13.91 -11.06 -7.36
N ARG A 46 13.31 -12.14 -7.86
CA ARG A 46 14.01 -13.28 -8.46
C ARG A 46 13.74 -13.42 -9.97
N GLY A 47 12.83 -12.63 -10.50
CA GLY A 47 12.44 -12.67 -11.90
C GLY A 47 11.18 -11.85 -12.15
N TRP A 48 10.64 -11.95 -13.36
CA TRP A 48 9.48 -11.19 -13.79
C TRP A 48 8.23 -11.42 -12.92
N ASP A 49 8.02 -12.64 -12.46
CA ASP A 49 6.83 -13.00 -11.66
C ASP A 49 6.79 -12.33 -10.27
N TRP A 50 7.92 -11.75 -9.82
CA TRP A 50 7.98 -10.93 -8.58
C TRP A 50 7.60 -9.46 -8.79
N CYS A 51 7.08 -9.10 -9.96
CA CYS A 51 6.83 -7.70 -10.31
C CYS A 51 5.76 -7.00 -9.44
N SER A 52 4.89 -7.73 -8.76
CA SER A 52 3.98 -7.18 -7.74
C SER A 52 4.61 -7.05 -6.35
N GLY A 53 5.89 -7.43 -6.19
CA GLY A 53 6.62 -7.41 -4.93
C GLY A 53 6.46 -8.64 -4.05
N TYR A 54 5.48 -9.50 -4.33
CA TYR A 54 5.21 -10.73 -3.61
C TYR A 54 4.94 -11.87 -4.61
N HIS A 55 5.53 -13.03 -4.33
CA HIS A 55 5.24 -14.26 -5.07
C HIS A 55 5.10 -15.44 -4.11
N TYR A 56 3.96 -16.13 -4.13
CA TYR A 56 3.62 -17.19 -3.16
C TYR A 56 4.65 -18.33 -3.04
N SER A 57 5.52 -18.53 -4.02
CA SER A 57 6.59 -19.55 -3.95
C SER A 57 7.85 -19.09 -3.21
N ASP A 58 7.96 -17.81 -2.85
CA ASP A 58 9.11 -17.26 -2.11
C ASP A 58 8.76 -17.03 -0.63
N ASN A 59 9.76 -16.83 0.17
CA ASN A 59 9.63 -16.58 1.60
C ASN A 59 10.73 -15.65 2.14
N VAL A 60 11.38 -14.88 1.26
CA VAL A 60 12.46 -13.96 1.64
C VAL A 60 11.96 -12.53 1.60
N LEU A 61 11.51 -12.05 2.75
CA LEU A 61 11.03 -10.69 2.95
C LEU A 61 12.21 -9.71 3.04
N ILE A 62 12.18 -8.62 2.27
CA ILE A 62 13.14 -7.52 2.34
C ILE A 62 12.56 -6.25 2.98
N GLY A 63 11.24 -6.17 3.15
CA GLY A 63 10.56 -5.09 3.86
C GLY A 63 9.07 -5.07 3.59
N PHE A 64 8.38 -4.17 4.27
CA PHE A 64 6.99 -3.85 4.01
C PHE A 64 6.95 -2.51 3.27
N GLY A 65 6.83 -2.58 1.94
CA GLY A 65 6.71 -1.42 1.07
C GLY A 65 5.30 -0.83 1.08
N HIS A 66 5.19 0.46 0.79
CA HIS A 66 3.91 1.19 0.82
C HIS A 66 3.27 1.34 -0.54
N THR A 67 3.98 1.00 -1.61
CA THR A 67 3.51 1.10 -2.99
C THR A 67 3.80 -0.20 -3.74
N HIS A 68 2.81 -0.75 -4.41
CA HIS A 68 2.92 -1.93 -5.24
C HIS A 68 1.99 -1.80 -6.45
N LEU A 69 2.32 -2.46 -7.54
CA LEU A 69 1.41 -2.65 -8.67
C LEU A 69 0.70 -4.01 -8.55
N SER A 70 -0.47 -4.13 -9.15
CA SER A 70 -1.25 -5.37 -9.14
C SER A 70 -1.76 -5.68 -10.53
N GLY A 71 -1.46 -6.88 -11.04
CA GLY A 71 -1.96 -7.39 -12.32
C GLY A 71 -1.30 -6.81 -13.56
N THR A 72 -0.29 -5.95 -13.44
CA THR A 72 0.27 -5.20 -14.57
C THR A 72 1.41 -5.92 -15.30
N GLY A 73 2.08 -6.87 -14.68
CA GLY A 73 3.32 -7.45 -15.21
C GLY A 73 4.51 -6.47 -15.27
N ILE A 74 4.44 -5.36 -14.53
CA ILE A 74 5.47 -4.33 -14.45
C ILE A 74 6.11 -4.37 -13.06
N GLY A 75 7.43 -4.46 -13.02
CA GLY A 75 8.20 -4.38 -11.78
C GLY A 75 8.66 -2.95 -11.53
N ASP A 76 7.80 -2.16 -10.93
CA ASP A 76 8.08 -0.80 -10.44
C ASP A 76 7.59 -0.68 -9.00
N LEU A 77 7.90 0.45 -8.36
CA LEU A 77 7.48 0.80 -7.00
C LEU A 77 8.23 0.02 -5.90
N GLY A 78 7.59 -0.27 -4.77
CA GLY A 78 8.21 -0.84 -3.58
C GLY A 78 8.78 0.23 -2.65
N ASP A 79 8.22 1.45 -2.73
CA ASP A 79 8.74 2.61 -2.03
C ASP A 79 8.57 2.51 -0.52
N ILE A 80 9.52 3.10 0.21
CA ILE A 80 9.48 3.34 1.66
C ILE A 80 9.27 2.04 2.42
N ALA A 81 10.30 1.20 2.44
CA ALA A 81 10.23 -0.11 3.07
C ALA A 81 10.62 -0.04 4.56
N LEU A 82 9.78 -0.60 5.42
CA LEU A 82 10.05 -0.84 6.84
C LEU A 82 10.25 -2.33 7.09
N LEU A 83 11.34 -2.70 7.78
CA LEU A 83 11.62 -4.07 8.14
C LEU A 83 12.07 -4.15 9.61
N PRO A 84 11.36 -4.87 10.50
CA PRO A 84 11.90 -5.19 11.80
C PRO A 84 13.10 -6.14 11.64
N VAL A 85 14.20 -5.83 12.34
CA VAL A 85 15.48 -6.56 12.21
C VAL A 85 16.03 -6.94 13.58
N SER A 86 16.79 -8.04 13.65
CA SER A 86 17.48 -8.49 14.88
C SER A 86 18.82 -7.79 15.07
N THR A 87 19.46 -7.42 13.97
CA THR A 87 20.75 -6.73 13.94
C THR A 87 20.75 -5.68 12.84
N ALA A 88 21.61 -4.70 12.98
CA ALA A 88 21.73 -3.64 11.99
C ALA A 88 22.23 -4.13 10.61
N ALA A 89 22.92 -5.25 10.56
CA ALA A 89 23.41 -5.85 9.32
C ALA A 89 22.37 -6.73 8.61
N GLN A 90 21.22 -6.98 9.24
CA GLN A 90 20.18 -7.82 8.63
C GLN A 90 19.45 -7.04 7.53
N ASP A 91 19.38 -7.59 6.34
CA ASP A 91 18.74 -6.98 5.17
C ASP A 91 17.51 -7.73 4.66
N SER A 92 17.26 -8.92 5.19
CA SER A 92 16.10 -9.75 4.85
C SER A 92 15.70 -10.65 6.02
N VAL A 93 14.47 -11.15 5.96
CA VAL A 93 13.90 -12.07 6.95
C VAL A 93 13.20 -13.20 6.23
N ILE A 94 13.39 -14.43 6.71
CA ILE A 94 12.66 -15.60 6.21
C ILE A 94 11.36 -15.72 7.01
N PHE A 95 10.25 -15.99 6.32
CA PHE A 95 8.94 -16.21 6.92
C PHE A 95 8.30 -17.52 6.41
N ALA A 96 7.19 -17.90 7.00
CA ALA A 96 6.37 -19.01 6.52
C ALA A 96 4.96 -18.51 6.17
N HIS A 97 4.40 -18.98 5.05
CA HIS A 97 3.04 -18.62 4.65
C HIS A 97 1.97 -19.05 5.64
N SER A 98 2.25 -20.09 6.46
CA SER A 98 1.37 -20.49 7.58
C SER A 98 1.28 -19.43 8.69
N ASP A 99 2.21 -18.50 8.75
CA ASP A 99 2.27 -17.42 9.74
C ASP A 99 1.62 -16.12 9.23
N GLU A 100 1.13 -16.12 7.99
CA GLU A 100 0.41 -15.00 7.39
C GLU A 100 -1.09 -15.04 7.72
N THR A 101 -1.68 -13.87 7.85
CA THR A 101 -3.14 -13.66 7.92
C THR A 101 -3.49 -12.51 6.99
N VAL A 102 -4.24 -12.78 5.94
CA VAL A 102 -4.56 -11.77 4.91
C VAL A 102 -6.07 -11.69 4.70
N ARG A 103 -6.59 -10.48 4.66
CA ARG A 103 -7.97 -10.17 4.27
C ARG A 103 -8.03 -8.76 3.71
N PRO A 104 -9.10 -8.35 3.01
CA PRO A 104 -9.23 -6.98 2.53
C PRO A 104 -8.97 -5.95 3.63
N GLY A 105 -8.05 -5.01 3.36
CA GLY A 105 -7.68 -3.96 4.30
C GLY A 105 -6.74 -4.35 5.45
N TYR A 106 -6.27 -5.61 5.48
CA TYR A 106 -5.41 -6.08 6.57
C TYR A 106 -4.41 -7.14 6.11
N TYR A 107 -3.20 -7.04 6.63
CA TYR A 107 -2.17 -8.07 6.52
C TYR A 107 -1.52 -8.29 7.89
N GLY A 108 -1.31 -9.54 8.28
CA GLY A 108 -0.61 -9.95 9.48
C GLY A 108 0.45 -10.98 9.19
N LEU A 109 1.58 -10.92 9.89
CA LEU A 109 2.68 -11.88 9.78
C LEU A 109 3.39 -12.05 11.11
N LYS A 110 3.66 -13.29 11.51
CA LYS A 110 4.53 -13.60 12.64
C LYS A 110 5.93 -13.93 12.12
N LEU A 111 6.90 -13.08 12.46
CA LEU A 111 8.32 -13.33 12.20
C LEU A 111 8.96 -14.03 13.40
N ASN A 112 9.91 -14.94 13.13
CA ASN A 112 10.63 -15.67 14.17
C ASN A 112 12.00 -15.05 14.49
N ASN A 113 12.62 -14.40 13.51
CA ASN A 113 13.89 -13.69 13.69
C ASN A 113 13.94 -12.38 12.87
N PRO A 114 13.64 -11.22 13.49
CA PRO A 114 13.30 -11.02 14.90
C PRO A 114 11.96 -11.66 15.28
N ASN A 115 11.78 -12.02 16.56
CA ASN A 115 10.49 -12.51 17.04
C ASN A 115 9.54 -11.33 17.25
N VAL A 116 8.72 -11.06 16.22
CA VAL A 116 7.78 -9.95 16.19
C VAL A 116 6.53 -10.33 15.42
N LYS A 117 5.38 -9.93 15.95
CA LYS A 117 4.11 -9.94 15.21
C LYS A 117 3.98 -8.61 14.49
N VAL A 118 3.81 -8.65 13.18
CA VAL A 118 3.57 -7.51 12.30
C VAL A 118 2.10 -7.51 11.91
N GLU A 119 1.45 -6.36 12.00
CA GLU A 119 0.07 -6.16 11.53
C GLU A 119 0.03 -4.84 10.75
N LEU A 120 -0.59 -4.87 9.58
CA LEU A 120 -0.67 -3.76 8.64
C LEU A 120 -2.12 -3.47 8.28
N THR A 121 -2.45 -2.19 8.18
CA THR A 121 -3.71 -1.70 7.62
C THR A 121 -3.46 -0.39 6.89
N ALA A 122 -4.47 0.12 6.19
CA ALA A 122 -4.31 1.32 5.39
C ALA A 122 -5.58 2.16 5.31
N THR A 123 -5.38 3.43 5.05
CA THR A 123 -6.36 4.34 4.47
C THR A 123 -5.99 4.64 3.01
N GLN A 124 -6.58 5.64 2.39
CA GLN A 124 -6.23 5.97 0.99
C GLN A 124 -4.77 6.41 0.84
N ARG A 125 -4.22 7.17 1.80
CA ARG A 125 -2.90 7.81 1.70
C ARG A 125 -1.98 7.50 2.86
N VAL A 126 -2.44 6.70 3.82
CA VAL A 126 -1.67 6.38 5.04
C VAL A 126 -1.62 4.88 5.26
N GLY A 127 -0.42 4.33 5.36
CA GLY A 127 -0.19 2.99 5.87
C GLY A 127 -0.06 3.04 7.40
N MET A 128 -0.68 2.10 8.09
CA MET A 128 -0.55 1.97 9.54
C MET A 128 -0.04 0.58 9.91
N HIS A 129 1.00 0.56 10.73
CA HIS A 129 1.66 -0.66 11.18
C HIS A 129 1.52 -0.83 12.68
N ARG A 130 1.44 -2.07 13.14
CA ARG A 130 1.56 -2.46 14.54
C ARG A 130 2.60 -3.57 14.68
N TYR A 131 3.64 -3.32 15.47
CA TYR A 131 4.71 -4.24 15.74
C TYR A 131 4.70 -4.66 17.21
N THR A 132 4.50 -5.94 17.47
CA THR A 132 4.53 -6.50 18.83
C THR A 132 5.80 -7.35 18.97
N PHE A 133 6.83 -6.79 19.59
CA PHE A 133 8.13 -7.45 19.81
C PHE A 133 8.05 -8.36 21.02
N ALA A 134 8.54 -9.60 20.90
CA ALA A 134 8.67 -10.51 22.03
C ALA A 134 9.82 -10.09 22.97
N ASN A 135 10.82 -9.36 22.45
CA ASN A 135 11.94 -8.83 23.23
C ASN A 135 12.04 -7.30 23.02
N ALA A 136 11.50 -6.54 23.94
CA ALA A 136 11.50 -5.09 23.89
C ALA A 136 12.90 -4.44 23.96
N LYS A 137 13.90 -5.13 24.52
CA LYS A 137 15.27 -4.61 24.70
C LYS A 137 16.10 -4.55 23.41
N LYS A 138 15.60 -5.15 22.33
CA LYS A 138 16.30 -5.25 21.03
C LYS A 138 15.33 -4.98 19.87
N ALA A 139 14.48 -3.98 20.04
CA ALA A 139 13.52 -3.61 18.99
C ALA A 139 14.21 -2.66 17.99
N LEU A 140 14.60 -3.20 16.86
CA LEU A 140 15.21 -2.46 15.76
C LEU A 140 14.30 -2.47 14.54
N MET A 141 14.25 -1.33 13.84
CA MET A 141 13.50 -1.13 12.60
C MET A 141 14.44 -0.56 11.53
N LYS A 142 14.53 -1.24 10.40
CA LYS A 142 15.21 -0.70 9.22
C LYS A 142 14.21 0.09 8.38
N LEU A 143 14.54 1.33 8.04
CA LEU A 143 13.86 2.15 7.05
C LEU A 143 14.77 2.24 5.82
N ASP A 144 14.30 1.70 4.70
CA ASP A 144 15.10 1.56 3.48
C ASP A 144 14.43 2.30 2.31
N LEU A 145 15.15 3.29 1.75
CA LEU A 145 14.71 4.06 0.59
C LEU A 145 15.38 3.60 -0.71
N LEU A 146 16.31 2.65 -0.64
CA LEU A 146 17.02 2.15 -1.82
C LEU A 146 16.27 1.03 -2.52
N GLN A 147 15.40 0.33 -1.79
CA GLN A 147 14.63 -0.78 -2.34
C GLN A 147 13.68 -0.33 -3.43
N GLY A 148 13.54 -1.18 -4.45
CA GLY A 148 12.56 -1.08 -5.51
C GLY A 148 12.26 -2.47 -6.05
N ILE A 149 11.14 -2.62 -6.73
CA ILE A 149 10.71 -3.89 -7.32
C ILE A 149 11.14 -3.94 -8.77
N GLY A 150 11.78 -5.03 -9.18
CA GLY A 150 12.07 -5.33 -10.57
C GLY A 150 12.89 -4.27 -11.28
N TRP A 151 12.26 -3.44 -12.11
CA TRP A 151 12.93 -2.40 -12.92
C TRP A 151 13.03 -1.05 -12.24
N ASP A 152 12.39 -0.88 -11.10
CA ASP A 152 12.47 0.36 -10.34
C ASP A 152 13.92 0.59 -9.89
N THR A 153 14.47 1.71 -10.29
CA THR A 153 15.83 2.11 -9.94
C THR A 153 15.81 3.46 -9.25
N MET A 154 16.21 3.49 -7.99
CA MET A 154 16.35 4.73 -7.24
C MET A 154 17.34 5.67 -7.91
N LYS A 155 16.96 6.93 -8.09
CA LYS A 155 17.81 8.02 -8.63
C LYS A 155 18.31 8.93 -7.54
N VAL A 156 17.42 9.38 -6.68
CA VAL A 156 17.75 10.19 -5.52
C VAL A 156 16.71 9.96 -4.43
N CYS A 157 17.17 9.82 -3.21
CA CYS A 157 16.32 9.72 -2.03
C CYS A 157 17.01 10.40 -0.85
N GLY A 158 16.26 10.66 0.18
CA GLY A 158 16.78 11.19 1.42
C GLY A 158 15.72 11.23 2.50
N MET A 159 16.15 11.10 3.75
CA MET A 159 15.30 11.25 4.91
C MET A 159 15.99 12.09 5.98
N ARG A 160 15.17 12.68 6.84
CA ARG A 160 15.66 13.38 8.03
C ARG A 160 14.71 13.16 9.19
N GLN A 161 15.27 13.08 10.38
CA GLN A 161 14.49 13.07 11.61
C GLN A 161 14.08 14.50 11.97
N VAL A 162 12.77 14.75 12.00
CA VAL A 162 12.19 16.08 12.26
C VAL A 162 11.90 16.26 13.75
N SER A 163 11.53 15.17 14.43
CA SER A 163 11.30 15.13 15.87
C SER A 163 11.73 13.77 16.43
N PRO A 164 11.70 13.54 17.74
CA PRO A 164 12.02 12.24 18.31
C PRO A 164 11.19 11.09 17.73
N THR A 165 9.99 11.36 17.21
CA THR A 165 9.07 10.34 16.70
C THR A 165 8.79 10.47 15.20
N LEU A 166 9.25 11.52 14.50
CA LEU A 166 8.89 11.82 13.13
C LEU A 166 10.11 11.84 12.20
N ILE A 167 10.06 11.03 11.17
CA ILE A 167 11.00 11.04 10.04
C ILE A 167 10.24 11.43 8.78
N THR A 168 10.78 12.36 8.00
CA THR A 168 10.27 12.71 6.69
C THR A 168 11.32 12.50 5.63
N GLY A 169 10.90 12.36 4.39
CA GLY A 169 11.82 12.19 3.28
C GLY A 169 11.14 11.98 1.95
N TYR A 170 11.95 11.58 1.00
CA TYR A 170 11.52 11.36 -0.37
C TYR A 170 12.31 10.25 -1.06
N ARG A 171 11.69 9.66 -2.06
CA ARG A 171 12.31 8.73 -3.00
C ARG A 171 11.89 9.09 -4.41
N LYS A 172 12.86 9.26 -5.29
CA LYS A 172 12.63 9.47 -6.73
C LYS A 172 13.29 8.35 -7.49
N SER A 173 12.56 7.75 -8.40
CA SER A 173 12.99 6.57 -9.12
C SER A 173 12.62 6.61 -10.59
N THR A 174 13.17 5.67 -11.34
CA THR A 174 12.86 5.42 -12.74
C THR A 174 12.73 3.92 -12.97
N GLY A 175 11.75 3.56 -13.76
CA GLY A 175 11.49 2.21 -14.22
C GLY A 175 10.62 2.29 -15.46
N TRP A 176 9.48 1.68 -15.44
CA TRP A 176 8.42 1.93 -16.40
C TRP A 176 7.94 3.39 -16.28
N ALA A 177 7.62 3.83 -15.07
CA ALA A 177 7.43 5.23 -14.75
C ALA A 177 8.80 5.96 -14.78
N LYS A 178 9.00 6.88 -15.72
CA LYS A 178 10.31 7.50 -15.99
C LYS A 178 10.75 8.49 -14.92
N ASN A 179 9.83 9.08 -14.18
CA ASN A 179 10.10 10.08 -13.15
C ASN A 179 9.09 9.96 -12.01
N GLN A 180 9.17 8.84 -11.30
CA GLN A 180 8.34 8.64 -10.11
C GLN A 180 8.91 9.43 -8.95
N GLN A 181 8.02 10.07 -8.18
CA GLN A 181 8.36 10.85 -7.00
C GLN A 181 7.39 10.53 -5.89
N VAL A 182 7.92 10.01 -4.79
CA VAL A 182 7.18 9.71 -3.58
C VAL A 182 7.82 10.47 -2.42
N TYR A 183 7.00 11.18 -1.68
CA TYR A 183 7.36 11.86 -0.43
C TYR A 183 6.62 11.19 0.71
N PHE A 184 7.25 11.12 1.88
CA PHE A 184 6.65 10.44 3.02
C PHE A 184 6.85 11.20 4.32
N ALA A 185 5.96 10.89 5.27
CA ALA A 185 6.10 11.20 6.68
C ALA A 185 5.82 9.93 7.49
N ALA A 186 6.82 9.46 8.24
CA ALA A 186 6.72 8.29 9.09
C ALA A 186 6.74 8.72 10.56
N GLU A 187 5.63 8.55 11.26
CA GLU A 187 5.48 8.87 12.67
C GLU A 187 5.37 7.60 13.51
N PHE A 188 6.19 7.51 14.54
CA PHE A 188 6.29 6.39 15.47
C PHE A 188 5.60 6.73 16.79
N SER A 189 4.93 5.75 17.39
CA SER A 189 4.29 5.93 18.72
C SER A 189 5.28 5.98 19.88
N THR A 190 6.57 5.76 19.61
CA THR A 190 7.68 5.84 20.57
C THR A 190 8.84 6.61 19.92
N PRO A 191 9.68 7.31 20.69
CA PRO A 191 10.89 7.92 20.15
C PRO A 191 11.79 6.88 19.45
N VAL A 192 12.44 7.29 18.38
CA VAL A 192 13.40 6.49 17.63
C VAL A 192 14.77 7.17 17.62
N LYS A 193 15.82 6.34 17.59
CA LYS A 193 17.20 6.80 17.47
C LYS A 193 17.88 6.05 16.34
N MET A 194 18.42 6.76 15.38
CA MET A 194 19.26 6.15 14.36
C MET A 194 20.55 5.64 15.00
N VAL A 195 20.74 4.32 14.97
CA VAL A 195 21.92 3.66 15.54
C VAL A 195 22.92 3.23 14.48
N GLN A 196 22.48 3.13 13.23
CA GLN A 196 23.32 2.85 12.08
C GLN A 196 22.65 3.37 10.81
N GLY A 197 23.46 3.69 9.79
CA GLY A 197 23.00 4.09 8.46
C GLY A 197 23.23 5.55 8.17
N ASN A 198 22.42 6.08 7.26
CA ASN A 198 22.50 7.45 6.74
C ASN A 198 21.11 7.93 6.33
N ASP A 199 21.04 8.96 5.50
CA ASP A 199 19.79 9.53 4.99
C ASP A 199 19.10 8.68 3.89
N THR A 200 19.64 7.53 3.52
CA THR A 200 19.04 6.63 2.50
C THR A 200 18.61 5.29 3.09
N ILE A 201 19.36 4.76 4.05
CA ILE A 201 19.01 3.58 4.83
C ILE A 201 19.32 3.88 6.30
N ALA A 202 18.34 3.73 7.18
CA ALA A 202 18.50 3.94 8.61
C ALA A 202 18.06 2.69 9.39
N VAL A 203 18.88 2.29 10.37
CA VAL A 203 18.46 1.35 11.41
C VAL A 203 18.13 2.17 12.65
N LEU A 204 16.89 2.07 13.07
CA LEU A 204 16.27 2.81 14.15
C LEU A 204 16.11 1.89 15.37
N GLU A 205 16.62 2.32 16.50
CA GLU A 205 16.31 1.73 17.80
C GLU A 205 15.02 2.38 18.34
N LEU A 206 14.06 1.55 18.73
CA LEU A 206 12.79 1.98 19.30
C LEU A 206 12.97 2.15 20.81
N ALA A 207 12.69 3.33 21.36
CA ALA A 207 12.97 3.66 22.76
C ALA A 207 12.12 2.83 23.75
N ASP A 208 10.88 2.51 23.39
CA ASP A 208 10.00 1.64 24.17
C ASP A 208 9.22 0.71 23.24
N ALA A 209 9.49 -0.58 23.33
CA ALA A 209 8.76 -1.64 22.66
C ALA A 209 8.15 -2.67 23.64
N THR A 210 7.96 -2.27 24.91
CA THR A 210 7.27 -3.06 25.94
C THR A 210 5.77 -3.18 25.66
N ARG A 211 5.24 -2.27 24.83
CA ARG A 211 3.91 -2.29 24.26
C ARG A 211 4.02 -2.38 22.73
N PRO A 212 2.95 -2.73 22.02
CA PRO A 212 2.97 -2.68 20.57
C PRO A 212 3.37 -1.29 20.09
N VAL A 213 4.38 -1.23 19.21
CA VAL A 213 4.81 0.00 18.56
C VAL A 213 3.96 0.20 17.31
N LEU A 214 3.35 1.38 17.22
CA LEU A 214 2.56 1.79 16.06
C LEU A 214 3.39 2.73 15.18
N VAL A 215 3.23 2.60 13.89
CA VAL A 215 3.85 3.50 12.91
C VAL A 215 2.79 3.92 11.90
N LYS A 216 2.72 5.21 11.63
CA LYS A 216 1.91 5.78 10.55
C LYS A 216 2.85 6.29 9.46
N VAL A 217 2.58 5.93 8.21
CA VAL A 217 3.35 6.43 7.07
C VAL A 217 2.40 7.05 6.07
N GLY A 218 2.38 8.38 6.06
CA GLY A 218 1.65 9.16 5.05
C GLY A 218 2.49 9.32 3.79
N LEU A 219 1.87 9.17 2.63
CA LEU A 219 2.50 9.40 1.33
C LEU A 219 1.89 10.60 0.60
N SER A 220 2.71 11.21 -0.26
CA SER A 220 2.32 12.23 -1.23
C SER A 220 3.21 12.16 -2.46
N ALA A 221 2.65 12.46 -3.63
CA ALA A 221 3.45 12.67 -4.85
C ALA A 221 3.90 14.14 -5.00
N VAL A 222 3.54 15.02 -4.08
CA VAL A 222 3.76 16.47 -4.15
C VAL A 222 4.97 16.90 -3.31
N ASN A 223 4.89 16.73 -1.99
CA ASN A 223 5.96 17.06 -1.05
C ASN A 223 5.74 16.40 0.33
N GLU A 224 6.75 16.51 1.21
CA GLU A 224 6.72 15.96 2.57
C GLU A 224 5.63 16.61 3.45
N GLY A 225 5.38 17.92 3.28
CA GLY A 225 4.32 18.63 4.01
C GLY A 225 2.93 18.08 3.71
N ASN A 226 2.67 17.75 2.45
CA ASN A 226 1.42 17.09 2.05
C ASN A 226 1.33 15.65 2.56
N ALA A 227 2.44 14.91 2.63
CA ALA A 227 2.45 13.58 3.25
C ALA A 227 2.06 13.66 4.75
N MET A 228 2.55 14.66 5.47
CA MET A 228 2.13 14.94 6.85
C MET A 228 0.65 15.35 6.92
N LEU A 229 0.20 16.20 6.01
CA LEU A 229 -1.19 16.65 5.95
C LEU A 229 -2.15 15.47 5.71
N ASN A 230 -1.81 14.58 4.78
CA ASN A 230 -2.56 13.35 4.51
C ASN A 230 -2.63 12.47 5.76
N MET A 231 -1.50 12.29 6.44
CA MET A 231 -1.42 11.49 7.67
C MET A 231 -2.29 12.06 8.79
N GLN A 232 -2.24 13.37 9.00
CA GLN A 232 -3.04 14.04 10.04
C GLN A 232 -4.54 14.01 9.73
N ALA A 233 -4.91 14.15 8.46
CA ALA A 233 -6.31 14.14 8.03
C ALA A 233 -6.95 12.74 8.12
N GLU A 234 -6.23 11.70 7.71
CA GLU A 234 -6.80 10.35 7.60
C GLU A 234 -6.59 9.49 8.84
N VAL A 235 -5.48 9.67 9.57
CA VAL A 235 -5.14 8.92 10.79
C VAL A 235 -4.65 9.86 11.88
N PRO A 236 -5.52 10.72 12.44
CA PRO A 236 -5.12 11.69 13.48
C PRO A 236 -4.71 11.01 14.81
N GLY A 237 -5.21 9.83 15.08
CA GLY A 237 -4.98 9.06 16.32
C GLY A 237 -4.06 7.85 16.13
N TRP A 238 -4.04 6.99 17.15
CA TRP A 238 -3.22 5.79 17.23
C TRP A 238 -4.06 4.50 17.39
N ASP A 239 -5.34 4.52 17.02
CA ASP A 239 -6.21 3.36 17.11
C ASP A 239 -6.11 2.50 15.84
N PHE A 240 -5.18 1.54 15.86
CA PHE A 240 -4.96 0.60 14.76
C PHE A 240 -6.23 -0.21 14.44
N ASP A 241 -6.93 -0.66 15.47
CA ASP A 241 -8.09 -1.55 15.27
C ASP A 241 -9.27 -0.79 14.65
N ALA A 242 -9.44 0.49 14.99
CA ALA A 242 -10.43 1.36 14.35
C ALA A 242 -10.10 1.59 12.86
N VAL A 243 -8.83 1.82 12.51
CA VAL A 243 -8.40 1.98 11.11
C VAL A 243 -8.60 0.67 10.33
N ALA A 244 -8.21 -0.48 10.90
CA ALA A 244 -8.39 -1.78 10.25
C ALA A 244 -9.87 -2.12 10.05
N LYS A 245 -10.73 -1.78 11.02
CA LYS A 245 -12.18 -1.95 10.91
C LYS A 245 -12.75 -1.05 9.81
N ALA A 246 -12.34 0.21 9.73
CA ALA A 246 -12.78 1.13 8.69
C ALA A 246 -12.36 0.67 7.28
N ALA A 247 -11.16 0.09 7.14
CA ALA A 247 -10.70 -0.51 5.89
C ALA A 247 -11.55 -1.72 5.47
N ASP A 248 -11.88 -2.63 6.39
CA ASP A 248 -12.78 -3.76 6.14
C ASP A 248 -14.20 -3.28 5.76
N GLU A 249 -14.72 -2.26 6.44
CA GLU A 249 -16.02 -1.66 6.14
C GLU A 249 -16.04 -0.98 4.75
N ALA A 250 -14.96 -0.30 4.38
CA ALA A 250 -14.81 0.30 3.05
C ALA A 250 -14.86 -0.77 1.96
N TRP A 251 -14.13 -1.87 2.12
CA TRP A 251 -14.19 -3.00 1.20
C TRP A 251 -15.58 -3.65 1.18
N ASN A 252 -16.19 -3.88 2.34
CA ASN A 252 -17.52 -4.48 2.42
C ASN A 252 -18.58 -3.63 1.73
N THR A 253 -18.49 -2.32 1.83
CA THR A 253 -19.39 -1.37 1.14
C THR A 253 -19.25 -1.49 -0.37
N GLU A 254 -18.04 -1.50 -0.89
CA GLU A 254 -17.80 -1.57 -2.32
C GLU A 254 -18.17 -2.94 -2.90
N LEU A 255 -17.84 -4.04 -2.22
CA LEU A 255 -18.24 -5.38 -2.61
C LEU A 255 -19.77 -5.55 -2.58
N GLY A 256 -20.45 -4.84 -1.70
CA GLY A 256 -21.92 -4.87 -1.54
C GLY A 256 -22.70 -4.22 -2.69
N LYS A 257 -22.05 -3.54 -3.63
CA LYS A 257 -22.69 -2.93 -4.79
C LYS A 257 -23.25 -3.96 -5.77
N ILE A 258 -22.66 -5.16 -5.81
CA ILE A 258 -23.22 -6.30 -6.53
C ILE A 258 -23.31 -7.48 -5.57
N LYS A 259 -24.51 -7.98 -5.38
CA LYS A 259 -24.76 -9.18 -4.56
C LYS A 259 -25.13 -10.33 -5.48
N ILE A 260 -24.51 -11.47 -5.28
CA ILE A 260 -24.83 -12.70 -5.99
C ILE A 260 -25.46 -13.72 -5.04
N GLU A 261 -26.38 -14.50 -5.56
CA GLU A 261 -26.95 -15.66 -4.89
C GLU A 261 -26.41 -16.92 -5.56
N THR A 262 -25.71 -17.73 -4.81
CA THR A 262 -25.18 -19.02 -5.27
C THR A 262 -25.05 -19.98 -4.09
N SER A 263 -25.33 -21.24 -4.30
CA SER A 263 -25.04 -22.32 -3.36
C SER A 263 -23.59 -22.80 -3.42
N ASN A 264 -22.85 -22.42 -4.47
CA ASN A 264 -21.47 -22.82 -4.65
C ASN A 264 -20.53 -21.81 -3.96
N ALA A 265 -19.83 -22.26 -2.93
CA ALA A 265 -18.88 -21.41 -2.18
C ALA A 265 -17.71 -20.91 -3.04
N ASN A 266 -17.25 -21.74 -4.00
CA ASN A 266 -16.15 -21.35 -4.90
C ASN A 266 -16.57 -20.23 -5.86
N ASP A 267 -17.78 -20.27 -6.42
CA ASP A 267 -18.27 -19.21 -7.32
C ASP A 267 -18.36 -17.88 -6.55
N ARG A 268 -18.81 -17.94 -5.30
CA ARG A 268 -18.87 -16.77 -4.42
C ARG A 268 -17.49 -16.20 -4.15
N ALA A 269 -16.52 -17.04 -3.81
CA ALA A 269 -15.14 -16.62 -3.58
C ALA A 269 -14.50 -16.05 -4.85
N ILE A 270 -14.69 -16.67 -6.01
CA ILE A 270 -14.18 -16.18 -7.30
C ILE A 270 -14.78 -14.80 -7.61
N PHE A 271 -16.10 -14.66 -7.47
CA PHE A 271 -16.78 -13.41 -7.79
C PHE A 271 -16.31 -12.24 -6.92
N TYR A 272 -16.32 -12.39 -5.58
CA TYR A 272 -15.91 -11.31 -4.69
C TYR A 272 -14.41 -11.05 -4.72
N THR A 273 -13.59 -12.05 -4.99
CA THR A 273 -12.15 -11.85 -5.22
C THR A 273 -11.88 -11.08 -6.52
N ALA A 274 -12.60 -11.37 -7.59
CA ALA A 274 -12.51 -10.62 -8.84
C ALA A 274 -12.97 -9.16 -8.66
N MET A 275 -14.07 -8.92 -7.93
CA MET A 275 -14.49 -7.56 -7.56
C MET A 275 -13.42 -6.83 -6.76
N TYR A 276 -12.82 -7.48 -5.75
CA TYR A 276 -11.72 -6.92 -4.97
C TYR A 276 -10.56 -6.51 -5.87
N HIS A 277 -10.10 -7.39 -6.77
CA HIS A 277 -9.01 -7.08 -7.69
C HIS A 277 -9.34 -5.92 -8.63
N SER A 278 -10.59 -5.81 -9.09
CA SER A 278 -11.02 -4.73 -10.01
C SER A 278 -10.96 -3.34 -9.40
N MET A 279 -10.87 -3.23 -8.07
CA MET A 279 -10.81 -1.98 -7.32
C MET A 279 -9.45 -1.74 -6.64
N THR A 280 -8.45 -2.57 -6.92
CA THR A 280 -7.08 -2.36 -6.44
C THR A 280 -6.37 -1.28 -7.24
N ALA A 281 -6.69 -1.13 -8.52
CA ALA A 281 -6.25 -0.06 -9.42
C ALA A 281 -7.43 0.36 -10.33
N PRO A 282 -7.44 1.61 -10.84
CA PRO A 282 -6.49 2.70 -10.64
C PRO A 282 -6.48 3.22 -9.20
N SER A 283 -5.40 3.91 -8.82
CA SER A 283 -5.21 4.41 -7.46
C SER A 283 -5.39 5.92 -7.37
N VAL A 284 -5.92 6.39 -6.25
CA VAL A 284 -5.94 7.82 -5.92
C VAL A 284 -4.52 8.38 -5.99
N PHE A 285 -4.37 9.53 -6.64
CA PHE A 285 -3.08 10.21 -6.83
C PHE A 285 -3.22 11.72 -6.66
N SER A 286 -3.99 12.12 -5.67
CA SER A 286 -4.11 13.49 -5.19
C SER A 286 -4.13 13.51 -3.68
N ASP A 287 -3.59 14.57 -3.08
CA ASP A 287 -3.57 14.80 -1.66
C ASP A 287 -4.91 15.31 -1.13
N VAL A 288 -5.12 15.27 0.18
CA VAL A 288 -6.40 15.72 0.80
C VAL A 288 -6.72 17.18 0.54
N ASN A 289 -5.71 18.00 0.20
CA ASN A 289 -5.89 19.40 -0.19
C ASN A 289 -6.19 19.62 -1.69
N GLY A 290 -6.30 18.52 -2.47
CA GLY A 290 -6.57 18.53 -3.90
C GLY A 290 -5.33 18.76 -4.78
N GLU A 291 -4.13 18.81 -4.21
CA GLU A 291 -2.89 18.91 -4.98
C GLU A 291 -2.48 17.52 -5.51
N TYR A 292 -1.90 17.52 -6.70
CA TYR A 292 -1.38 16.30 -7.34
C TYR A 292 -0.23 16.62 -8.31
N ARG A 293 0.61 15.63 -8.59
CA ARG A 293 1.61 15.71 -9.64
C ARG A 293 1.01 15.28 -10.96
N GLY A 294 1.02 16.17 -11.95
CA GLY A 294 0.50 15.92 -13.29
C GLY A 294 1.43 15.07 -14.16
N ALA A 295 0.93 14.67 -15.34
CA ALA A 295 1.71 13.97 -16.37
C ALA A 295 2.85 14.81 -16.96
N ASP A 296 2.82 16.14 -16.78
CA ASP A 296 3.89 17.09 -17.08
C ASP A 296 4.90 17.24 -15.93
N TYR A 297 4.79 16.42 -14.89
CA TYR A 297 5.59 16.43 -13.66
C TYR A 297 5.47 17.70 -12.80
N LYS A 298 4.56 18.61 -13.15
CA LYS A 298 4.26 19.80 -12.36
C LYS A 298 3.20 19.54 -11.31
N ILE A 299 3.15 20.39 -10.30
CA ILE A 299 2.11 20.35 -9.28
C ILE A 299 0.88 21.12 -9.78
N HIS A 300 -0.24 20.46 -9.69
CA HIS A 300 -1.56 20.97 -10.02
C HIS A 300 -2.47 20.88 -8.80
N ARG A 301 -3.59 21.59 -8.85
CA ARG A 301 -4.69 21.47 -7.87
C ARG A 301 -6.00 21.31 -8.64
N GLY A 302 -6.81 20.35 -8.24
CA GLY A 302 -8.12 20.09 -8.80
C GLY A 302 -9.20 20.04 -7.73
N ASN A 303 -10.45 20.18 -8.17
CA ASN A 303 -11.66 19.94 -7.37
C ASN A 303 -12.25 18.55 -7.67
N PHE A 304 -11.42 17.63 -8.15
CA PHE A 304 -11.73 16.24 -8.44
C PHE A 304 -10.62 15.35 -7.88
N THR A 305 -10.91 14.08 -7.70
CA THR A 305 -9.89 13.09 -7.32
C THR A 305 -9.08 12.70 -8.54
N ASN A 306 -7.77 13.02 -8.53
CA ASN A 306 -6.87 12.56 -9.59
C ASN A 306 -6.47 11.11 -9.33
N TYR A 307 -6.40 10.31 -10.38
CA TYR A 307 -6.03 8.91 -10.35
C TYR A 307 -4.76 8.61 -11.14
N THR A 308 -4.12 7.50 -10.82
CA THR A 308 -2.96 6.96 -11.54
C THR A 308 -3.06 5.45 -11.71
N THR A 309 -2.07 4.86 -12.37
CA THR A 309 -1.98 3.40 -12.57
C THR A 309 -3.13 2.88 -13.45
N PHE A 310 -3.19 3.42 -14.66
CA PHE A 310 -4.15 2.98 -15.66
C PHE A 310 -3.52 1.97 -16.60
N SER A 311 -4.28 0.92 -16.92
CA SER A 311 -4.01 -0.02 -18.00
C SER A 311 -5.21 -0.07 -18.93
N LEU A 312 -5.44 1.02 -19.68
CA LEU A 312 -6.68 1.21 -20.45
C LEU A 312 -6.84 0.21 -21.58
N TRP A 313 -5.74 -0.22 -22.20
CA TRP A 313 -5.80 -1.22 -23.26
C TRP A 313 -6.26 -2.60 -22.77
N ASP A 314 -6.16 -2.87 -21.45
CA ASP A 314 -6.74 -4.05 -20.81
C ASP A 314 -8.16 -3.80 -20.31
N THR A 315 -8.37 -2.66 -19.62
CA THR A 315 -9.56 -2.43 -18.80
C THR A 315 -10.74 -1.85 -19.57
N TYR A 316 -10.54 -1.32 -20.78
CA TYR A 316 -11.60 -0.64 -21.56
C TYR A 316 -12.80 -1.56 -21.91
N ARG A 317 -12.56 -2.87 -22.02
CA ARG A 317 -13.60 -3.83 -22.47
C ARG A 317 -14.63 -4.15 -21.39
N ALA A 318 -14.19 -4.27 -20.14
CA ALA A 318 -15.06 -4.72 -19.05
C ALA A 318 -14.93 -3.87 -17.80
N ASN A 319 -13.72 -3.62 -17.27
CA ASN A 319 -13.55 -2.94 -15.99
C ASN A 319 -14.02 -1.48 -16.05
N MET A 320 -13.66 -0.71 -17.07
CA MET A 320 -14.11 0.69 -17.19
C MET A 320 -15.63 0.79 -17.37
N PRO A 321 -16.30 -0.01 -18.21
CA PRO A 321 -17.77 -0.10 -18.22
C PRO A 321 -18.37 -0.47 -16.87
N LEU A 322 -17.82 -1.45 -16.17
CA LEU A 322 -18.26 -1.82 -14.83
C LEU A 322 -18.14 -0.64 -13.85
N MET A 323 -17.00 0.05 -13.84
CA MET A 323 -16.79 1.25 -13.00
C MET A 323 -17.81 2.33 -13.29
N SER A 324 -18.18 2.58 -14.56
CA SER A 324 -19.20 3.56 -14.92
C SER A 324 -20.60 3.20 -14.41
N LEU A 325 -20.88 1.91 -14.21
CA LEU A 325 -22.17 1.43 -13.69
C LEU A 325 -22.25 1.48 -12.16
N ILE A 326 -21.20 1.04 -11.47
CA ILE A 326 -21.24 0.87 -9.99
C ILE A 326 -20.49 1.95 -9.22
N HIS A 327 -19.67 2.77 -9.92
CA HIS A 327 -18.85 3.85 -9.37
C HIS A 327 -18.90 5.11 -10.24
N ALA A 328 -20.11 5.58 -10.57
CA ALA A 328 -20.29 6.70 -11.49
C ALA A 328 -19.55 7.98 -11.08
N ASP A 329 -19.45 8.26 -9.76
CA ASP A 329 -18.68 9.36 -9.19
C ASP A 329 -17.19 9.22 -9.47
N LYS A 330 -16.62 8.04 -9.22
CA LYS A 330 -15.19 7.75 -9.47
C LYS A 330 -14.88 7.73 -10.96
N ALA A 331 -15.79 7.18 -11.78
CA ALA A 331 -15.64 7.18 -13.24
C ALA A 331 -15.61 8.60 -13.80
N ALA A 332 -16.40 9.53 -13.25
CA ALA A 332 -16.37 10.94 -13.61
C ALA A 332 -15.01 11.58 -13.28
N ASP A 333 -14.46 11.33 -12.10
CA ASP A 333 -13.14 11.81 -11.70
C ASP A 333 -11.99 11.17 -12.53
N MET A 334 -12.11 9.90 -12.89
CA MET A 334 -11.17 9.26 -13.83
C MET A 334 -11.21 9.91 -15.21
N ALA A 335 -12.40 10.26 -15.71
CA ALA A 335 -12.55 10.98 -16.97
C ALA A 335 -11.91 12.38 -16.89
N GLN A 336 -12.08 13.11 -15.77
CA GLN A 336 -11.38 14.37 -15.53
C GLN A 336 -9.85 14.16 -15.54
N THR A 337 -9.37 13.09 -14.89
CA THR A 337 -7.94 12.73 -14.91
C THR A 337 -7.43 12.55 -16.34
N PHE A 338 -8.16 11.84 -17.21
CA PHE A 338 -7.76 11.64 -18.63
C PHE A 338 -7.68 12.96 -19.39
N ILE A 339 -8.67 13.85 -19.20
CA ILE A 339 -8.69 15.18 -19.82
C ILE A 339 -7.46 15.99 -19.38
N HIS A 340 -7.11 15.96 -18.09
CA HIS A 340 -5.96 16.68 -17.57
C HIS A 340 -4.63 16.07 -18.07
N ILE A 341 -4.50 14.75 -18.12
CA ILE A 341 -3.34 14.07 -18.72
C ILE A 341 -3.17 14.52 -20.19
N TYR A 342 -4.27 14.54 -20.97
CA TYR A 342 -4.21 15.03 -22.34
C TYR A 342 -3.74 16.48 -22.44
N LYS A 343 -4.27 17.39 -21.61
CA LYS A 343 -3.86 18.80 -21.57
C LYS A 343 -2.38 18.97 -21.16
N GLN A 344 -1.85 18.08 -20.34
CA GLN A 344 -0.50 18.16 -19.79
C GLN A 344 0.56 17.54 -20.71
N GLN A 345 0.25 16.50 -21.47
CA GLN A 345 1.22 15.78 -22.31
C GLN A 345 0.82 15.63 -23.79
N GLY A 346 -0.37 16.13 -24.19
CA GLY A 346 -0.85 16.09 -25.58
C GLY A 346 -1.38 14.74 -26.07
N LYS A 347 -1.48 13.74 -25.19
CA LYS A 347 -2.02 12.40 -25.50
C LYS A 347 -2.73 11.81 -24.30
N LEU A 348 -3.73 10.96 -24.58
CA LEU A 348 -4.39 10.16 -23.54
C LEU A 348 -3.48 9.03 -23.02
N PRO A 349 -3.69 8.58 -21.78
CA PRO A 349 -2.95 7.43 -21.27
C PRO A 349 -3.43 6.16 -21.98
N ILE A 350 -2.50 5.22 -22.21
CA ILE A 350 -2.80 3.87 -22.68
C ILE A 350 -2.48 2.88 -21.57
N TRP A 351 -1.35 3.11 -20.92
CA TRP A 351 -0.82 2.25 -19.89
C TRP A 351 0.15 2.98 -18.96
#